data_8e22a6c8a70972a039e37c2df45af758
#
_entry.id   8e22a6c8a70972a039e37c2df45af758
#
_cell.length_a   1.000
_cell.length_b   1.000
_cell.length_c   1.000
_cell.angle_alpha   90.00
_cell.angle_beta   90.00
_cell.angle_gamma   90.00
#
_symmetry.space_group_name_H-M   'P 1'
#
loop_
_entity.id
_entity.type
_entity.pdbx_description
1 polymer ?
#
loop_
_entity_poly.entity_id
_entity_poly.type
_entity_poly.pdbx_seq_one_letter_code
_entity_poly.pdbx_strand_id
1 'polypeptide(L)'
;ELLRELVDITKFPTTLTLMGLGALPAEDPHFLGMLGMHGTYQANLTMHNCDFMLNLGARFDDRVTGRLSEFAPFSKKVHADIDPSSINKVVNVDLGIIGDVGETLEALLAEMEAQSFRPNDKAMARWWEQIEGWRLRDCLAFEQAGPVIKPQKSIQRLYEMTMDRDVYVTTEVGQHQMWAAQYFGFHKPNRWMTSGGLGTMGYGLPAAVGVQVAHPEATVIDISGEASFLM
;
A
#
# COMPACT_ATOMS: atom_id res chain seq x y z
N GLU A 1 8.53 5.68 -10.36
CA GLU A 1 9.98 5.54 -10.67
C GLU A 1 10.83 5.91 -9.46
N LEU A 2 10.79 7.16 -8.98
CA LEU A 2 11.62 7.65 -7.86
C LEU A 2 11.50 6.83 -6.57
N LEU A 3 10.28 6.41 -6.19
CA LEU A 3 10.08 5.54 -5.02
C LEU A 3 10.82 4.21 -5.19
N ARG A 4 10.76 3.61 -6.38
CA ARG A 4 11.47 2.36 -6.67
C ARG A 4 12.97 2.55 -6.59
N GLU A 5 13.49 3.62 -7.16
CA GLU A 5 14.91 3.99 -7.09
C GLU A 5 15.37 4.15 -5.64
N LEU A 6 14.59 4.87 -4.81
CA LEU A 6 14.87 4.99 -3.38
C LEU A 6 14.93 3.63 -2.69
N VAL A 7 13.96 2.76 -2.95
CA VAL A 7 13.89 1.40 -2.39
C VAL A 7 15.07 0.55 -2.87
N ASP A 8 15.43 0.65 -4.14
CA ASP A 8 16.57 -0.08 -4.71
C ASP A 8 17.90 0.33 -4.09
N ILE A 9 18.08 1.62 -3.75
CA ILE A 9 19.31 2.11 -3.09
C ILE A 9 19.32 1.72 -1.61
N THR A 10 18.21 1.97 -0.91
CA THR A 10 18.15 1.82 0.55
C THR A 10 17.88 0.41 1.02
N LYS A 11 17.25 -0.42 0.19
CA LYS A 11 16.71 -1.75 0.54
C LYS A 11 15.68 -1.69 1.67
N PHE A 12 15.03 -0.55 1.86
CA PHE A 12 14.05 -0.37 2.94
C PHE A 12 12.81 -1.23 2.70
N PRO A 13 12.35 -1.95 3.73
CA PRO A 13 11.05 -2.59 3.68
C PRO A 13 9.96 -1.51 3.52
N THR A 14 9.09 -1.72 2.55
CA THR A 14 8.11 -0.73 2.15
C THR A 14 6.69 -1.26 2.30
N THR A 15 5.82 -0.46 2.88
CA THR A 15 4.39 -0.73 2.97
C THR A 15 3.61 0.32 2.20
N LEU A 16 2.44 -0.04 1.71
CA LEU A 16 1.57 0.90 1.01
C LEU A 16 0.24 1.04 1.75
N THR A 17 -0.30 2.25 1.75
CA THR A 17 -1.69 2.46 2.19
C THR A 17 -2.67 1.89 1.18
N LEU A 18 -3.94 1.74 1.56
CA LEU A 18 -4.99 1.30 0.63
C LEU A 18 -4.98 2.10 -0.68
N MET A 19 -4.87 3.43 -0.60
CA MET A 19 -4.85 4.30 -1.79
C MET A 19 -3.52 4.30 -2.53
N GLY A 20 -2.45 3.83 -1.90
CA GLY A 20 -1.10 3.77 -2.49
C GLY A 20 -0.79 2.47 -3.23
N LEU A 21 -1.71 1.50 -3.23
CA LEU A 21 -1.47 0.21 -3.91
C LEU A 21 -1.09 0.40 -5.38
N GLY A 22 -0.03 -0.29 -5.81
CA GLY A 22 0.56 -0.16 -7.15
C GLY A 22 1.68 0.88 -7.26
N ALA A 23 1.93 1.71 -6.24
CA ALA A 23 3.09 2.62 -6.24
C ALA A 23 4.43 1.85 -6.23
N LEU A 24 4.43 0.68 -5.61
CA LEU A 24 5.47 -0.34 -5.74
C LEU A 24 4.81 -1.63 -6.24
N PRO A 25 5.41 -2.37 -7.18
CA PRO A 25 4.84 -3.62 -7.69
C PRO A 25 4.60 -4.65 -6.60
N ALA A 26 3.53 -5.43 -6.74
CA ALA A 26 3.16 -6.44 -5.75
C ALA A 26 4.24 -7.54 -5.56
N GLU A 27 5.04 -7.81 -6.60
CA GLU A 27 6.13 -8.79 -6.57
C GLU A 27 7.47 -8.21 -6.10
N ASP A 28 7.56 -6.91 -5.85
CA ASP A 28 8.82 -6.34 -5.36
C ASP A 28 9.20 -6.98 -4.02
N PRO A 29 10.42 -7.51 -3.87
CA PRO A 29 10.83 -8.22 -2.67
C PRO A 29 10.81 -7.33 -1.42
N HIS A 30 10.91 -6.01 -1.59
CA HIS A 30 10.88 -5.04 -0.50
C HIS A 30 9.45 -4.63 -0.12
N PHE A 31 8.45 -5.01 -0.92
CA PHE A 31 7.05 -4.74 -0.61
C PHE A 31 6.51 -5.73 0.42
N LEU A 32 6.00 -5.24 1.54
CA LEU A 32 5.49 -6.04 2.64
C LEU A 32 3.97 -6.22 2.63
N GLY A 33 3.31 -5.62 1.66
CA GLY A 33 1.85 -5.55 1.61
C GLY A 33 1.30 -4.24 2.19
N MET A 34 -0.02 -4.16 2.25
CA MET A 34 -0.72 -3.05 2.89
C MET A 34 -0.51 -3.09 4.40
N LEU A 35 -0.49 -1.92 5.04
CA LEU A 35 -0.39 -1.77 6.49
C LEU A 35 -1.75 -1.41 7.12
N GLY A 36 -1.82 -1.47 8.43
CA GLY A 36 -3.00 -1.06 9.21
C GLY A 36 -3.96 -2.21 9.52
N MET A 37 -5.21 -1.88 9.81
CA MET A 37 -6.25 -2.81 10.27
C MET A 37 -6.44 -4.01 9.34
N HIS A 38 -6.35 -3.81 8.05
CA HIS A 38 -6.49 -4.84 7.01
C HIS A 38 -5.16 -5.19 6.35
N GLY A 39 -4.06 -4.74 6.95
CA GLY A 39 -2.71 -4.98 6.46
C GLY A 39 -2.18 -6.38 6.78
N THR A 40 -1.03 -6.67 6.20
CA THR A 40 -0.33 -7.93 6.46
C THR A 40 0.35 -7.90 7.84
N TYR A 41 0.55 -9.09 8.41
CA TYR A 41 1.22 -9.24 9.70
C TYR A 41 2.64 -8.66 9.69
N GLN A 42 3.43 -9.01 8.67
CA GLN A 42 4.79 -8.49 8.51
C GLN A 42 4.82 -6.96 8.31
N ALA A 43 3.90 -6.37 7.54
CA ALA A 43 3.85 -4.93 7.36
C ALA A 43 3.60 -4.20 8.68
N ASN A 44 2.64 -4.67 9.47
CA ASN A 44 2.29 -4.07 10.74
C ASN A 44 3.43 -4.20 11.77
N LEU A 45 4.08 -5.37 11.86
CA LEU A 45 5.20 -5.56 12.78
C LEU A 45 6.45 -4.78 12.36
N THR A 46 6.71 -4.68 11.07
CA THR A 46 7.81 -3.86 10.55
C THR A 46 7.60 -2.39 10.89
N MET A 47 6.40 -1.86 10.67
CA MET A 47 6.05 -0.49 11.03
C MET A 47 6.17 -0.26 12.54
N HIS A 48 5.68 -1.19 13.38
CA HIS A 48 5.72 -1.04 14.83
C HIS A 48 7.15 -1.06 15.40
N ASN A 49 8.03 -1.89 14.84
CA ASN A 49 9.38 -2.14 15.39
C ASN A 49 10.50 -1.36 14.66
N CYS A 50 10.19 -0.54 13.65
CA CYS A 50 11.21 0.23 12.97
C CYS A 50 11.82 1.30 13.88
N ASP A 51 13.11 1.61 13.66
CA ASP A 51 13.82 2.71 14.30
C ASP A 51 13.76 4.02 13.49
N PHE A 52 13.43 3.90 12.19
CA PHE A 52 13.22 5.02 11.29
C PHE A 52 12.01 4.77 10.39
N MET A 53 11.20 5.80 10.20
CA MET A 53 10.03 5.79 9.33
C MET A 53 10.05 7.00 8.39
N LEU A 54 10.07 6.74 7.10
CA LEU A 54 9.84 7.75 6.06
C LEU A 54 8.40 7.60 5.55
N ASN A 55 7.55 8.54 5.89
CA ASN A 55 6.17 8.60 5.42
C ASN A 55 6.05 9.58 4.24
N LEU A 56 5.57 9.08 3.12
CA LEU A 56 5.44 9.82 1.86
C LEU A 56 3.95 9.93 1.47
N GLY A 57 3.37 11.11 1.68
CA GLY A 57 1.99 11.44 1.28
C GLY A 57 0.88 10.67 2.02
N ALA A 58 1.18 9.99 3.12
CA ALA A 58 0.19 9.29 3.91
C ALA A 58 -0.16 10.06 5.20
N ARG A 59 -1.43 10.31 5.42
CA ARG A 59 -1.93 11.20 6.49
C ARG A 59 -2.03 10.57 7.88
N PHE A 60 -1.49 9.41 8.12
CA PHE A 60 -1.60 8.66 9.37
C PHE A 60 -3.06 8.41 9.79
N ASP A 61 -3.83 7.83 8.88
CA ASP A 61 -5.24 7.48 9.10
C ASP A 61 -5.40 6.53 10.30
N ASP A 62 -6.54 6.62 10.99
CA ASP A 62 -6.85 5.76 12.14
C ASP A 62 -6.91 4.26 11.80
N ARG A 63 -7.25 3.93 10.54
CA ARG A 63 -7.21 2.56 10.01
C ARG A 63 -5.79 2.01 9.89
N VAL A 64 -4.79 2.90 9.87
CA VAL A 64 -3.37 2.56 9.81
C VAL A 64 -2.74 2.58 11.20
N THR A 65 -2.98 3.64 11.97
CA THR A 65 -2.26 3.88 13.23
C THR A 65 -2.76 3.06 14.40
N GLY A 66 -4.06 2.79 14.47
CA GLY A 66 -4.67 2.20 15.66
C GLY A 66 -4.44 3.09 16.88
N ARG A 67 -3.96 2.50 17.99
CA ARG A 67 -3.66 3.23 19.22
C ARG A 67 -2.42 4.10 19.08
N LEU A 68 -2.59 5.40 19.04
CA LEU A 68 -1.52 6.37 18.75
C LEU A 68 -0.36 6.30 19.75
N SER A 69 -0.61 6.04 21.02
CA SER A 69 0.45 5.92 22.04
C SER A 69 1.40 4.74 21.84
N GLU A 70 0.99 3.79 21.01
CA GLU A 70 1.75 2.57 20.70
C GLU A 70 2.18 2.50 19.23
N PHE A 71 1.89 3.53 18.45
CA PHE A 71 2.23 3.56 17.02
C PHE A 71 3.71 3.85 16.80
N ALA A 72 4.45 2.83 16.34
CA ALA A 72 5.88 2.92 16.02
C ALA A 72 6.68 3.72 17.10
N PRO A 73 6.66 3.28 18.37
CA PRO A 73 7.12 4.10 19.49
C PRO A 73 8.63 4.35 19.49
N PHE A 74 9.38 3.54 18.79
CA PHE A 74 10.86 3.60 18.76
C PHE A 74 11.42 4.34 17.54
N SER A 75 10.55 4.71 16.58
CA SER A 75 11.00 5.26 15.32
C SER A 75 11.21 6.77 15.35
N LYS A 76 12.26 7.23 14.69
CA LYS A 76 12.37 8.59 14.16
C LYS A 76 11.48 8.69 12.93
N LYS A 77 10.61 9.71 12.89
CA LYS A 77 9.60 9.84 11.86
C LYS A 77 9.85 11.07 11.00
N VAL A 78 9.98 10.86 9.70
CA VAL A 78 9.98 11.91 8.68
C VAL A 78 8.66 11.81 7.91
N HIS A 79 7.97 12.94 7.76
CA HIS A 79 6.70 13.01 7.05
C HIS A 79 6.77 14.05 5.95
N ALA A 80 6.70 13.61 4.70
CA ALA A 80 6.57 14.48 3.53
C ALA A 80 5.12 14.47 3.06
N ASP A 81 4.49 15.63 3.00
CA ASP A 81 3.12 15.79 2.53
C ASP A 81 2.93 17.15 1.87
N ILE A 82 2.10 17.21 0.83
CA ILE A 82 1.77 18.46 0.16
C ILE A 82 0.84 19.35 0.99
N ASP A 83 0.03 18.71 1.88
CA ASP A 83 -0.89 19.41 2.77
C ASP A 83 -0.21 19.72 4.12
N PRO A 84 0.13 21.00 4.40
CA PRO A 84 0.74 21.37 5.67
C PRO A 84 -0.11 21.02 6.88
N SER A 85 -1.42 20.89 6.71
CA SER A 85 -2.33 20.51 7.81
C SER A 85 -2.24 19.04 8.20
N SER A 86 -1.62 18.20 7.38
CA SER A 86 -1.36 16.79 7.67
C SER A 86 -0.19 16.57 8.62
N ILE A 87 0.79 17.52 8.61
CA ILE A 87 1.99 17.42 9.45
C ILE A 87 1.63 17.60 10.93
N ASN A 88 2.04 16.68 11.76
CA ASN A 88 1.76 16.64 13.21
C ASN A 88 0.27 16.62 13.60
N LYS A 89 -0.62 16.31 12.65
CA LYS A 89 -2.06 16.30 12.91
C LYS A 89 -2.50 15.09 13.75
N VAL A 90 -1.99 13.91 13.42
CA VAL A 90 -2.36 12.64 14.07
C VAL A 90 -1.18 12.06 14.83
N VAL A 91 -0.03 11.99 14.20
CA VAL A 91 1.23 11.50 14.77
C VAL A 91 2.23 12.63 14.78
N ASN A 92 2.87 12.87 15.91
CA ASN A 92 4.00 13.80 15.99
C ASN A 92 5.20 13.20 15.25
N VAL A 93 5.83 14.01 14.40
CA VAL A 93 6.99 13.60 13.62
C VAL A 93 8.24 14.39 14.02
N ASP A 94 9.41 13.79 13.85
CA ASP A 94 10.69 14.45 14.15
C ASP A 94 11.05 15.48 13.06
N LEU A 95 10.65 15.22 11.81
CA LEU A 95 10.85 16.14 10.69
C LEU A 95 9.61 16.12 9.77
N GLY A 96 9.03 17.29 9.55
CA GLY A 96 7.99 17.52 8.54
C GLY A 96 8.58 18.20 7.30
N ILE A 97 8.23 17.70 6.13
CA ILE A 97 8.58 18.27 4.82
C ILE A 97 7.28 18.63 4.11
N ILE A 98 7.06 19.90 3.84
CA ILE A 98 5.87 20.37 3.12
C ILE A 98 6.26 20.54 1.65
N GLY A 99 5.68 19.72 0.78
CA GLY A 99 5.95 19.75 -0.65
C GLY A 99 5.41 18.54 -1.39
N ASP A 100 5.55 18.56 -2.71
CA ASP A 100 5.25 17.42 -3.56
C ASP A 100 6.19 16.25 -3.25
N VAL A 101 5.63 15.05 -3.19
CA VAL A 101 6.41 13.83 -2.87
C VAL A 101 7.43 13.51 -3.98
N GLY A 102 7.10 13.80 -5.25
CA GLY A 102 8.05 13.62 -6.36
C GLY A 102 9.26 14.54 -6.22
N GLU A 103 9.04 15.84 -6.01
CA GLU A 103 10.12 16.82 -5.78
C GLU A 103 10.95 16.46 -4.53
N THR A 104 10.29 16.00 -3.47
CA THR A 104 10.96 15.55 -2.24
C THR A 104 11.86 14.36 -2.51
N LEU A 105 11.39 13.39 -3.28
CA LEU A 105 12.17 12.20 -3.64
C LEU A 105 13.35 12.55 -4.55
N GLU A 106 13.16 13.43 -5.55
CA GLU A 106 14.24 13.90 -6.41
C GLU A 106 15.36 14.56 -5.60
N ALA A 107 15.00 15.48 -4.71
CA ALA A 107 15.95 16.16 -3.85
C ALA A 107 16.67 15.18 -2.89
N LEU A 108 15.94 14.23 -2.32
CA LEU A 108 16.51 13.21 -1.44
C LEU A 108 17.52 12.31 -2.19
N LEU A 109 17.15 11.82 -3.37
CA LEU A 109 18.03 10.98 -4.19
C LEU A 109 19.29 11.72 -4.62
N ALA A 110 19.16 12.98 -5.04
CA ALA A 110 20.30 13.84 -5.40
C ALA A 110 21.25 14.04 -4.20
N GLU A 111 20.73 14.26 -3.00
CA GLU A 111 21.53 14.42 -1.79
C GLU A 111 22.21 13.10 -1.38
N MET A 112 21.51 11.96 -1.51
CA MET A 112 22.09 10.65 -1.26
C MET A 112 23.25 10.35 -2.21
N GLU A 113 23.13 10.73 -3.48
CA GLU A 113 24.22 10.61 -4.46
C GLU A 113 25.40 11.51 -4.09
N ALA A 114 25.15 12.80 -3.80
CA ALA A 114 26.18 13.77 -3.42
C ALA A 114 26.98 13.34 -2.19
N GLN A 115 26.31 12.72 -1.22
CA GLN A 115 26.94 12.20 0.00
C GLN A 115 27.48 10.77 -0.16
N SER A 116 27.38 10.18 -1.34
CA SER A 116 27.78 8.77 -1.59
C SER A 116 27.14 7.82 -0.57
N PHE A 117 25.86 8.05 -0.28
CA PHE A 117 25.11 7.25 0.70
C PHE A 117 25.22 5.76 0.42
N ARG A 118 25.38 4.98 1.47
CA ARG A 118 25.30 3.51 1.42
C ARG A 118 24.54 3.02 2.66
N PRO A 119 23.60 2.10 2.50
CA PRO A 119 22.92 1.49 3.65
C PRO A 119 23.92 0.70 4.50
N ASN A 120 23.59 0.51 5.77
CA ASN A 120 24.34 -0.40 6.61
C ASN A 120 23.90 -1.85 6.32
N ASP A 121 24.60 -2.54 5.42
CA ASP A 121 24.24 -3.87 4.95
C ASP A 121 24.04 -4.89 6.08
N LYS A 122 24.87 -4.82 7.15
CA LYS A 122 24.75 -5.74 8.29
C LYS A 122 23.47 -5.49 9.12
N ALA A 123 23.09 -4.23 9.28
CA ALA A 123 21.86 -3.87 9.99
C ALA A 123 20.64 -4.24 9.14
N MET A 124 20.68 -3.94 7.84
CA MET A 124 19.63 -4.29 6.91
C MET A 124 19.42 -5.79 6.79
N ALA A 125 20.49 -6.58 6.70
CA ALA A 125 20.37 -8.03 6.64
C ALA A 125 19.68 -8.62 7.88
N ARG A 126 20.03 -8.14 9.09
CA ARG A 126 19.37 -8.57 10.34
C ARG A 126 17.91 -8.14 10.40
N TRP A 127 17.60 -6.95 9.89
CA TRP A 127 16.23 -6.45 9.84
C TRP A 127 15.38 -7.30 8.88
N TRP A 128 15.92 -7.62 7.70
CA TRP A 128 15.25 -8.49 6.74
C TRP A 128 15.08 -9.92 7.27
N GLU A 129 16.06 -10.48 7.97
CA GLU A 129 15.95 -11.79 8.62
C GLU A 129 14.75 -11.82 9.60
N GLN A 130 14.56 -10.76 10.38
CA GLN A 130 13.42 -10.65 11.28
C GLN A 130 12.11 -10.53 10.52
N ILE A 131 12.05 -9.73 9.47
CA ILE A 131 10.86 -9.55 8.63
C ILE A 131 10.47 -10.87 7.96
N GLU A 132 11.44 -11.61 7.42
CA GLU A 132 11.18 -12.92 6.82
C GLU A 132 10.63 -13.91 7.85
N GLY A 133 11.10 -13.86 9.09
CA GLY A 133 10.51 -14.62 10.18
C GLY A 133 9.02 -14.30 10.40
N TRP A 134 8.61 -13.05 10.23
CA TRP A 134 7.19 -12.67 10.31
C TRP A 134 6.40 -13.09 9.06
N ARG A 135 7.03 -13.06 7.88
CA ARG A 135 6.40 -13.53 6.63
C ARG A 135 6.03 -15.01 6.67
N LEU A 136 6.80 -15.83 7.38
CA LEU A 136 6.51 -17.27 7.56
C LEU A 136 5.14 -17.55 8.19
N ARG A 137 4.52 -16.54 8.84
CA ARG A 137 3.17 -16.70 9.38
C ARG A 137 2.11 -16.85 8.28
N ASP A 138 2.40 -16.41 7.06
CA ASP A 138 1.49 -16.44 5.91
C ASP A 138 0.06 -16.00 6.28
N CYS A 139 -0.04 -14.75 6.78
CA CYS A 139 -1.26 -14.24 7.41
C CYS A 139 -2.47 -14.10 6.48
N LEU A 140 -2.24 -14.20 5.16
CA LEU A 140 -3.29 -14.19 4.15
C LEU A 140 -3.62 -15.61 3.63
N ALA A 141 -2.97 -16.63 4.16
CA ALA A 141 -3.29 -18.02 3.80
C ALA A 141 -4.75 -18.34 4.13
N PHE A 142 -5.38 -19.06 3.23
CA PHE A 142 -6.74 -19.59 3.43
C PHE A 142 -6.88 -20.96 2.79
N GLU A 143 -7.70 -21.80 3.36
CA GLU A 143 -8.03 -23.11 2.81
C GLU A 143 -9.30 -23.00 1.95
N GLN A 144 -9.21 -23.43 0.69
CA GLN A 144 -10.36 -23.61 -0.19
C GLN A 144 -10.85 -25.07 -0.08
N ALA A 145 -11.78 -25.31 0.82
CA ALA A 145 -12.38 -26.61 1.02
C ALA A 145 -13.88 -26.60 0.66
N GLY A 146 -14.38 -27.72 0.14
CA GLY A 146 -15.80 -27.90 -0.21
C GLY A 146 -16.27 -27.16 -1.47
N PRO A 147 -17.59 -27.18 -1.73
CA PRO A 147 -18.19 -26.68 -2.97
C PRO A 147 -18.35 -25.15 -3.00
N VAL A 148 -18.23 -24.47 -1.86
CA VAL A 148 -18.41 -23.01 -1.77
C VAL A 148 -17.09 -22.33 -2.07
N ILE A 149 -17.10 -21.45 -3.07
CA ILE A 149 -15.92 -20.67 -3.44
C ILE A 149 -15.74 -19.53 -2.43
N LYS A 150 -14.57 -19.47 -1.79
CA LYS A 150 -14.23 -18.37 -0.91
C LYS A 150 -13.93 -17.08 -1.70
N PRO A 151 -14.30 -15.89 -1.20
CA PRO A 151 -14.03 -14.62 -1.86
C PRO A 151 -12.55 -14.42 -2.19
N GLN A 152 -11.65 -14.82 -1.30
CA GLN A 152 -10.20 -14.77 -1.50
C GLN A 152 -9.79 -15.55 -2.76
N LYS A 153 -10.35 -16.76 -2.95
CA LYS A 153 -10.06 -17.59 -4.12
C LYS A 153 -10.57 -16.95 -5.41
N SER A 154 -11.74 -16.32 -5.36
CA SER A 154 -12.29 -15.60 -6.51
C SER A 154 -11.38 -14.45 -6.94
N ILE A 155 -10.89 -13.65 -5.99
CA ILE A 155 -9.99 -12.52 -6.29
C ILE A 155 -8.65 -13.00 -6.81
N GLN A 156 -8.03 -14.02 -6.18
CA GLN A 156 -6.79 -14.60 -6.68
C GLN A 156 -6.94 -15.13 -8.11
N ARG A 157 -8.03 -15.84 -8.37
CA ARG A 157 -8.27 -16.38 -9.72
C ARG A 157 -8.50 -15.29 -10.74
N LEU A 158 -9.22 -14.24 -10.37
CA LEU A 158 -9.41 -13.07 -11.21
C LEU A 158 -8.06 -12.42 -11.58
N TYR A 159 -7.20 -12.21 -10.60
CA TYR A 159 -5.84 -11.71 -10.82
C TYR A 159 -5.05 -12.64 -11.77
N GLU A 160 -4.97 -13.93 -11.50
CA GLU A 160 -4.28 -14.92 -12.34
C GLU A 160 -4.73 -14.91 -13.80
N MET A 161 -6.04 -14.69 -14.04
CA MET A 161 -6.62 -14.66 -15.38
C MET A 161 -6.38 -13.35 -16.13
N THR A 162 -5.95 -12.30 -15.44
CA THR A 162 -5.89 -10.96 -16.00
C THR A 162 -4.52 -10.29 -15.86
N MET A 163 -3.57 -10.91 -15.16
CA MET A 163 -2.25 -10.33 -14.86
C MET A 163 -1.42 -9.95 -16.11
N ASP A 164 -1.69 -10.59 -17.24
CA ASP A 164 -1.01 -10.30 -18.52
C ASP A 164 -1.69 -9.19 -19.34
N ARG A 165 -2.75 -8.56 -18.80
CA ARG A 165 -3.52 -7.52 -19.48
C ARG A 165 -3.25 -6.16 -18.86
N ASP A 166 -3.65 -5.10 -19.58
CA ASP A 166 -3.75 -3.78 -18.98
C ASP A 166 -5.07 -3.68 -18.20
N VAL A 167 -4.98 -3.86 -16.88
CA VAL A 167 -6.13 -4.00 -16.00
C VAL A 167 -6.29 -2.78 -15.11
N TYR A 168 -7.52 -2.31 -15.00
CA TYR A 168 -7.95 -1.35 -14.00
C TYR A 168 -8.99 -2.02 -13.09
N VAL A 169 -8.82 -1.87 -11.80
CA VAL A 169 -9.75 -2.41 -10.79
C VAL A 169 -10.43 -1.26 -10.07
N THR A 170 -11.75 -1.26 -10.08
CA THR A 170 -12.56 -0.42 -9.21
C THR A 170 -13.22 -1.27 -8.15
N THR A 171 -13.53 -0.70 -7.00
CA THR A 171 -14.33 -1.42 -6.00
C THR A 171 -15.38 -0.53 -5.38
N GLU A 172 -16.44 -1.15 -4.96
CA GLU A 172 -17.35 -0.65 -3.94
C GLU A 172 -16.74 -0.79 -2.55
N VAL A 173 -17.44 -0.33 -1.53
CA VAL A 173 -16.97 -0.33 -0.14
C VAL A 173 -17.57 -1.50 0.64
N GLY A 174 -16.70 -2.28 1.29
CA GLY A 174 -17.08 -3.43 2.09
C GLY A 174 -15.96 -4.47 2.20
N GLN A 175 -16.31 -5.68 2.61
CA GLN A 175 -15.33 -6.79 2.73
C GLN A 175 -14.66 -7.12 1.40
N HIS A 176 -15.40 -7.06 0.30
CA HIS A 176 -14.88 -7.28 -1.05
C HIS A 176 -13.78 -6.29 -1.42
N GLN A 177 -13.87 -5.03 -0.99
CA GLN A 177 -12.82 -4.02 -1.13
C GLN A 177 -11.52 -4.48 -0.45
N MET A 178 -11.62 -4.98 0.77
CA MET A 178 -10.45 -5.45 1.52
C MET A 178 -9.86 -6.72 0.91
N TRP A 179 -10.68 -7.67 0.49
CA TRP A 179 -10.19 -8.84 -0.23
C TRP A 179 -9.51 -8.47 -1.55
N ALA A 180 -10.07 -7.53 -2.32
CA ALA A 180 -9.42 -7.04 -3.53
C ALA A 180 -8.05 -6.41 -3.22
N ALA A 181 -7.96 -5.57 -2.19
CA ALA A 181 -6.71 -4.95 -1.77
C ALA A 181 -5.64 -5.96 -1.29
N GLN A 182 -6.07 -7.09 -0.71
CA GLN A 182 -5.18 -8.12 -0.14
C GLN A 182 -4.74 -9.17 -1.15
N TYR A 183 -5.62 -9.56 -2.08
CA TYR A 183 -5.44 -10.74 -2.93
C TYR A 183 -5.30 -10.43 -4.42
N PHE A 184 -5.50 -9.19 -4.84
CA PHE A 184 -5.21 -8.74 -6.20
C PHE A 184 -3.84 -8.05 -6.24
N GLY A 185 -2.94 -8.52 -7.10
CA GLY A 185 -1.61 -7.92 -7.26
C GLY A 185 -1.65 -6.65 -8.13
N PHE A 186 -1.23 -5.52 -7.59
CA PHE A 186 -1.12 -4.26 -8.33
C PHE A 186 0.34 -3.99 -8.69
N HIS A 187 0.64 -3.84 -10.00
CA HIS A 187 2.00 -3.69 -10.51
C HIS A 187 2.32 -2.27 -10.98
N LYS A 188 1.27 -1.46 -11.16
CA LYS A 188 1.37 -0.09 -11.68
C LYS A 188 0.52 0.85 -10.83
N PRO A 189 0.95 2.09 -10.65
CA PRO A 189 0.11 3.12 -10.03
C PRO A 189 -1.14 3.40 -10.88
N ASN A 190 -2.16 3.96 -10.26
CA ASN A 190 -3.41 4.33 -10.91
C ASN A 190 -4.15 3.15 -11.59
N ARG A 191 -3.99 1.93 -11.05
CA ARG A 191 -4.73 0.74 -11.49
C ARG A 191 -5.75 0.28 -10.45
N TRP A 192 -5.79 0.95 -9.32
CA TRP A 192 -6.66 0.69 -8.19
C TRP A 192 -7.47 1.93 -7.86
N MET A 193 -8.79 1.89 -8.01
CA MET A 193 -9.70 2.97 -7.70
C MET A 193 -10.76 2.52 -6.70
N THR A 194 -10.80 3.19 -5.56
CA THR A 194 -11.73 2.85 -4.49
C THR A 194 -12.02 4.08 -3.63
N SER A 195 -13.16 4.11 -2.96
CA SER A 195 -13.47 5.15 -1.98
C SER A 195 -12.80 4.81 -0.63
N GLY A 196 -11.49 5.04 -0.52
CA GLY A 196 -10.70 4.71 0.67
C GLY A 196 -10.74 5.75 1.78
N GLY A 197 -11.16 6.97 1.50
CA GLY A 197 -11.27 8.06 2.47
C GLY A 197 -12.63 8.10 3.17
N LEU A 198 -13.69 8.40 2.42
CA LEU A 198 -15.06 8.49 2.94
C LEU A 198 -15.78 7.14 2.99
N GLY A 199 -15.34 6.15 2.24
CA GLY A 199 -15.99 4.85 2.19
C GLY A 199 -17.38 4.91 1.54
N THR A 200 -17.49 5.62 0.42
CA THR A 200 -18.77 5.85 -0.27
C THR A 200 -19.20 4.62 -1.04
N MET A 201 -20.30 3.99 -0.64
CA MET A 201 -20.97 2.96 -1.43
C MET A 201 -21.60 3.60 -2.67
N GLY A 202 -21.65 2.87 -3.80
CA GLY A 202 -22.08 3.42 -5.08
C GLY A 202 -20.97 4.09 -5.91
N TYR A 203 -19.71 3.97 -5.48
CA TYR A 203 -18.55 4.55 -6.16
C TYR A 203 -18.02 3.66 -7.30
N GLY A 204 -17.97 2.34 -7.12
CA GLY A 204 -17.19 1.42 -7.95
C GLY A 204 -17.70 1.35 -9.39
N LEU A 205 -18.99 1.10 -9.58
CA LEU A 205 -19.58 0.97 -10.91
C LEU A 205 -19.44 2.25 -11.76
N PRO A 206 -19.82 3.46 -11.30
CA PRO A 206 -19.64 4.67 -12.10
C PRO A 206 -18.16 4.97 -12.36
N ALA A 207 -17.25 4.66 -11.43
CA ALA A 207 -15.83 4.77 -11.65
C ALA A 207 -15.34 3.81 -12.75
N ALA A 208 -15.82 2.55 -12.77
CA ALA A 208 -15.51 1.59 -13.81
C ALA A 208 -15.95 2.07 -15.19
N VAL A 209 -17.14 2.61 -15.30
CA VAL A 209 -17.67 3.21 -16.56
C VAL A 209 -16.77 4.36 -17.02
N GLY A 210 -16.40 5.27 -16.11
CA GLY A 210 -15.49 6.38 -16.41
C GLY A 210 -14.11 5.92 -16.90
N VAL A 211 -13.54 4.92 -16.23
CA VAL A 211 -12.26 4.33 -16.62
C VAL A 211 -12.36 3.67 -18.00
N GLN A 212 -13.42 2.90 -18.26
CA GLN A 212 -13.59 2.24 -19.57
C GLN A 212 -13.74 3.25 -20.71
N VAL A 213 -14.39 4.38 -20.47
CA VAL A 213 -14.48 5.46 -21.46
C VAL A 213 -13.10 6.10 -21.72
N ALA A 214 -12.30 6.30 -20.65
CA ALA A 214 -10.97 6.88 -20.76
C ALA A 214 -9.93 5.91 -21.36
N HIS A 215 -10.12 4.60 -21.16
CA HIS A 215 -9.21 3.54 -21.60
C HIS A 215 -9.99 2.41 -22.32
N PRO A 216 -10.47 2.66 -23.56
CA PRO A 216 -11.37 1.73 -24.26
C PRO A 216 -10.82 0.33 -24.47
N GLU A 217 -9.48 0.22 -24.65
CA GLU A 217 -8.80 -1.05 -24.92
C GLU A 217 -8.40 -1.81 -23.63
N ALA A 218 -8.53 -1.18 -22.48
CA ALA A 218 -8.16 -1.79 -21.21
C ALA A 218 -9.25 -2.77 -20.71
N THR A 219 -8.84 -3.69 -19.87
CA THR A 219 -9.78 -4.51 -19.10
C THR A 219 -10.13 -3.79 -17.81
N VAL A 220 -11.38 -3.39 -17.66
CA VAL A 220 -11.86 -2.74 -16.42
C VAL A 220 -12.71 -3.73 -15.63
N ILE A 221 -12.40 -3.87 -14.35
CA ILE A 221 -13.05 -4.82 -13.45
C ILE A 221 -13.61 -4.05 -12.26
N ASP A 222 -14.93 -4.13 -12.06
CA ASP A 222 -15.55 -3.65 -10.83
C ASP A 222 -15.82 -4.82 -9.88
N ILE A 223 -15.35 -4.69 -8.64
CA ILE A 223 -15.55 -5.68 -7.58
C ILE A 223 -16.55 -5.10 -6.59
N SER A 224 -17.80 -5.49 -6.76
CA SER A 224 -18.93 -4.93 -6.03
C SER A 224 -19.61 -5.95 -5.11
N GLY A 225 -20.15 -5.47 -3.99
CA GLY A 225 -21.17 -6.17 -3.22
C GLY A 225 -22.57 -5.82 -3.74
N GLU A 226 -23.55 -6.69 -3.51
CA GLU A 226 -24.89 -6.56 -4.04
C GLU A 226 -25.60 -5.26 -3.62
N ALA A 227 -25.42 -4.85 -2.38
CA ALA A 227 -26.04 -3.64 -1.86
C ALA A 227 -25.42 -2.37 -2.45
N SER A 228 -24.09 -2.32 -2.54
CA SER A 228 -23.37 -1.19 -3.10
C SER A 228 -23.63 -1.00 -4.60
N PHE A 229 -23.76 -2.11 -5.32
CA PHE A 229 -24.08 -2.10 -6.76
C PHE A 229 -25.44 -1.45 -7.08
N LEU A 230 -26.37 -1.49 -6.12
CA LEU A 230 -27.72 -0.92 -6.28
C LEU A 230 -27.80 0.57 -5.88
N MET A 231 -26.73 1.17 -5.41
CA MET A 231 -26.66 2.58 -5.01
C MET A 231 -26.16 3.47 -6.13
#